data_9c69a58f885608212e51999f02325eac
#
_entry.id   9c69a58f885608212e51999f02325eac
#
_cell.length_a   1.000
_cell.length_b   1.000
_cell.length_c   1.000
_cell.angle_alpha   90.00
_cell.angle_beta   90.00
_cell.angle_gamma   90.00
#
_symmetry.space_group_name_H-M   'P 1'
#
loop_
_entity.id
_entity.type
_entity.pdbx_description
1 polymer ?
#
loop_
_entity_poly.entity_id
_entity_poly.type
_entity_poly.pdbx_seq_one_letter_code
_entity_poly.pdbx_strand_id
1 'polypeptide(L)'
;MKSLGIDIGSSSVKVSLLDIPTGECVASATNPAAEMPIEALRSGWAEQDPEMWWHYVREGIRQIAVKHPMREVAAIGITYQMHGLVALSEEGEPLRKSIIWCDSRAVGIGAEALEEIGREFCLEHTLNSPGNFTASKLAWVKRNEPEIFAKIHKFMLPGDYIAYRLSGRMSTSISGLSEQILWDFKEERRADFVADRYGIPHAMIPDADVSIGIQAHTDAATERELGIPAGTPISYRAGDQPNNAFSLNVMEAGEIAATGGTSGVVYGVTDTPKADPQSRVNTFVHVNHTPGKPRYGILLCINGTGIMNSWIRRNVAQQTMDYAEMNRLAASVPAGSEGLLVVPFGNGAERVLGNRCTGAGIVNIDLNRHTTAHILRAAQEGIAYSFRYGIDIMRGLGLSPDIIRAGQANLFLSPLFRQTLATLTGARIELFNTDGALGAARGAALGAGLYKTREEAFASLRRLEVVEPVAADREALEAGYRAWVAEVERKIQNS
;
A
#
# COMPACT_ATOMS: atom_id res chain seq x y z
N MET A 1 18.53 -22.14 -8.63
CA MET A 1 17.06 -22.13 -8.40
C MET A 1 16.66 -20.73 -8.00
N LYS A 2 15.65 -20.16 -8.62
CA LYS A 2 15.32 -18.74 -8.46
C LYS A 2 13.83 -18.55 -8.20
N SER A 3 13.46 -17.46 -7.54
CA SER A 3 12.07 -17.02 -7.35
C SER A 3 11.86 -15.70 -8.07
N LEU A 4 10.76 -15.58 -8.79
CA LEU A 4 10.37 -14.38 -9.52
C LEU A 4 9.35 -13.58 -8.70
N GLY A 5 9.62 -12.32 -8.46
CA GLY A 5 8.68 -11.38 -7.82
C GLY A 5 8.21 -10.34 -8.83
N ILE A 6 6.92 -10.09 -8.85
CA ILE A 6 6.25 -9.10 -9.70
C ILE A 6 5.55 -8.11 -8.80
N ASP A 7 5.82 -6.82 -8.99
CA ASP A 7 5.19 -5.71 -8.27
C ASP A 7 4.48 -4.78 -9.25
N ILE A 8 3.15 -4.75 -9.17
CA ILE A 8 2.28 -4.00 -10.08
C ILE A 8 1.82 -2.73 -9.37
N GLY A 9 2.61 -1.67 -9.48
CA GLY A 9 2.20 -0.34 -9.03
C GLY A 9 1.32 0.41 -10.04
N SER A 10 0.82 1.57 -9.66
CA SER A 10 0.11 2.47 -10.59
C SER A 10 1.04 3.28 -11.49
N SER A 11 2.29 3.49 -11.09
CA SER A 11 3.28 4.24 -11.88
C SER A 11 4.20 3.34 -12.71
N SER A 12 4.45 2.11 -12.27
CA SER A 12 5.34 1.16 -12.94
C SER A 12 5.10 -0.26 -12.50
N VAL A 13 5.58 -1.19 -13.30
CA VAL A 13 5.70 -2.62 -12.96
C VAL A 13 7.17 -2.94 -12.74
N LYS A 14 7.48 -3.53 -11.58
CA LYS A 14 8.82 -4.03 -11.26
C LYS A 14 8.84 -5.54 -11.22
N VAL A 15 9.82 -6.14 -11.87
CA VAL A 15 10.08 -7.58 -11.82
C VAL A 15 11.46 -7.80 -11.23
N SER A 16 11.60 -8.70 -10.25
CA SER A 16 12.87 -9.01 -9.61
C SER A 16 13.08 -10.53 -9.54
N LEU A 17 14.32 -10.95 -9.73
CA LEU A 17 14.73 -12.34 -9.67
C LEU A 17 15.60 -12.56 -8.44
N LEU A 18 15.09 -13.35 -7.50
CA LEU A 18 15.76 -13.73 -6.26
C LEU A 18 16.47 -15.06 -6.42
N ASP A 19 17.74 -15.13 -6.10
CA ASP A 19 18.46 -16.39 -5.97
C ASP A 19 18.13 -17.03 -4.60
N ILE A 20 17.46 -18.19 -4.62
CA ILE A 20 16.94 -18.81 -3.40
C ILE A 20 18.04 -19.20 -2.40
N PRO A 21 19.17 -19.85 -2.84
CA PRO A 21 20.23 -20.23 -1.93
C PRO A 21 20.90 -19.05 -1.19
N THR A 22 21.07 -17.91 -1.84
CA THR A 22 21.73 -16.73 -1.24
C THR A 22 20.73 -15.73 -0.66
N GLY A 23 19.47 -15.78 -1.12
CA GLY A 23 18.43 -14.80 -0.78
C GLY A 23 18.68 -13.41 -1.39
N GLU A 24 19.60 -13.28 -2.36
CA GLU A 24 19.95 -12.00 -2.97
C GLU A 24 19.22 -11.77 -4.29
N CYS A 25 18.96 -10.48 -4.58
CA CYS A 25 18.44 -10.05 -5.87
C CYS A 25 19.55 -10.16 -6.93
N VAL A 26 19.37 -11.03 -7.94
CA VAL A 26 20.34 -11.20 -9.02
C VAL A 26 20.01 -10.41 -10.27
N ALA A 27 18.76 -10.00 -10.43
CA ALA A 27 18.32 -9.14 -11.54
C ALA A 27 17.01 -8.42 -11.17
N SER A 28 16.82 -7.24 -11.74
CA SER A 28 15.59 -6.46 -11.60
C SER A 28 15.37 -5.63 -12.86
N ALA A 29 14.10 -5.47 -13.23
CA ALA A 29 13.65 -4.59 -14.32
C ALA A 29 12.42 -3.80 -13.86
N THR A 30 12.38 -2.51 -14.23
CA THR A 30 11.23 -1.63 -13.92
C THR A 30 10.75 -0.99 -15.22
N ASN A 31 9.49 -1.12 -15.53
CA ASN A 31 8.86 -0.62 -16.74
C ASN A 31 7.52 0.10 -16.47
N PRO A 32 7.20 1.16 -17.23
CA PRO A 32 8.10 1.85 -18.16
C PRO A 32 9.14 2.70 -17.43
N ALA A 33 10.07 3.29 -18.17
CA ALA A 33 11.03 4.26 -17.63
C ALA A 33 10.37 5.59 -17.21
N ALA A 34 9.24 5.96 -17.85
CA ALA A 34 8.34 7.02 -17.44
C ALA A 34 7.16 6.42 -16.66
N GLU A 35 6.40 7.25 -15.93
CA GLU A 35 5.22 6.76 -15.23
C GLU A 35 4.14 6.28 -16.20
N MET A 36 3.45 5.18 -15.82
CA MET A 36 2.28 4.71 -16.55
C MET A 36 1.16 5.74 -16.51
N PRO A 37 0.45 5.96 -17.62
CA PRO A 37 -0.68 6.87 -17.64
C PRO A 37 -1.81 6.41 -16.75
N ILE A 38 -2.43 7.36 -16.04
CA ILE A 38 -3.71 7.19 -15.36
C ILE A 38 -4.73 8.03 -16.14
N GLU A 39 -5.80 7.42 -16.59
CA GLU A 39 -6.87 8.14 -17.28
C GLU A 39 -7.87 8.68 -16.25
N ALA A 40 -8.07 10.00 -16.27
CA ALA A 40 -8.97 10.73 -15.39
C ALA A 40 -9.99 11.53 -16.24
N LEU A 41 -11.00 10.86 -16.78
CA LEU A 41 -12.00 11.49 -17.65
C LEU A 41 -12.89 12.50 -16.89
N ARG A 42 -12.99 12.38 -15.58
CA ARG A 42 -13.72 13.30 -14.67
C ARG A 42 -12.93 13.48 -13.38
N SER A 43 -13.21 14.57 -12.67
CA SER A 43 -12.64 14.76 -11.33
C SER A 43 -12.95 13.59 -10.41
N GLY A 44 -11.95 13.06 -9.72
CA GLY A 44 -12.07 11.91 -8.83
C GLY A 44 -12.12 10.54 -9.53
N TRP A 45 -12.02 10.49 -10.86
CA TRP A 45 -11.91 9.23 -11.61
C TRP A 45 -10.45 8.88 -11.88
N ALA A 46 -10.14 7.59 -11.83
CA ALA A 46 -8.82 7.07 -12.16
C ALA A 46 -8.92 5.64 -12.71
N GLU A 47 -8.48 5.47 -13.94
CA GLU A 47 -8.53 4.18 -14.64
C GLU A 47 -7.19 3.84 -15.28
N GLN A 48 -6.89 2.53 -15.35
CA GLN A 48 -5.76 1.99 -16.09
C GLN A 48 -6.17 0.74 -16.88
N ASP A 49 -5.53 0.52 -18.03
CA ASP A 49 -5.75 -0.68 -18.83
C ASP A 49 -5.03 -1.89 -18.20
N PRO A 50 -5.72 -2.98 -17.85
CA PRO A 50 -5.08 -4.20 -17.33
C PRO A 50 -4.07 -4.84 -18.31
N GLU A 51 -4.30 -4.70 -19.62
CA GLU A 51 -3.37 -5.19 -20.65
C GLU A 51 -2.05 -4.43 -20.64
N MET A 52 -2.04 -3.16 -20.23
CA MET A 52 -0.80 -2.40 -20.04
C MET A 52 0.05 -2.99 -18.91
N TRP A 53 -0.55 -3.41 -17.81
CA TRP A 53 0.18 -4.07 -16.72
C TRP A 53 0.78 -5.39 -17.19
N TRP A 54 0.00 -6.21 -17.91
CA TRP A 54 0.48 -7.47 -18.48
C TRP A 54 1.62 -7.24 -19.49
N HIS A 55 1.50 -6.22 -20.33
CA HIS A 55 2.57 -5.84 -21.26
C HIS A 55 3.88 -5.57 -20.50
N TYR A 56 3.87 -4.77 -19.45
CA TYR A 56 5.08 -4.44 -18.70
C TYR A 56 5.59 -5.57 -17.82
N VAL A 57 4.74 -6.47 -17.35
CA VAL A 57 5.19 -7.73 -16.73
C VAL A 57 6.01 -8.55 -17.72
N ARG A 58 5.50 -8.75 -18.93
CA ARG A 58 6.21 -9.48 -19.99
C ARG A 58 7.55 -8.82 -20.35
N GLU A 59 7.55 -7.51 -20.53
CA GLU A 59 8.78 -6.76 -20.83
C GLU A 59 9.82 -6.89 -19.72
N GLY A 60 9.42 -6.78 -18.46
CA GLY A 60 10.32 -6.97 -17.32
C GLY A 60 10.93 -8.38 -17.27
N ILE A 61 10.11 -9.41 -17.49
CA ILE A 61 10.58 -10.81 -17.56
C ILE A 61 11.54 -10.99 -18.73
N ARG A 62 11.23 -10.47 -19.92
CA ARG A 62 12.10 -10.58 -21.12
C ARG A 62 13.44 -9.87 -20.92
N GLN A 63 13.45 -8.69 -20.28
CA GLN A 63 14.70 -7.98 -19.97
C GLN A 63 15.61 -8.80 -19.05
N ILE A 64 15.03 -9.43 -18.02
CA ILE A 64 15.78 -10.32 -17.13
C ILE A 64 16.26 -11.57 -17.86
N ALA A 65 15.43 -12.14 -18.74
CA ALA A 65 15.70 -13.36 -19.50
C ALA A 65 16.95 -13.26 -20.41
N VAL A 66 17.35 -12.04 -20.79
CA VAL A 66 18.58 -11.81 -21.59
C VAL A 66 19.83 -12.38 -20.92
N LYS A 67 19.89 -12.32 -19.58
CA LYS A 67 21.06 -12.76 -18.79
C LYS A 67 20.78 -13.94 -17.87
N HIS A 68 19.52 -14.18 -17.55
CA HIS A 68 19.10 -15.19 -16.57
C HIS A 68 18.05 -16.12 -17.18
N PRO A 69 18.35 -17.40 -17.38
CA PRO A 69 17.40 -18.35 -17.98
C PRO A 69 16.14 -18.51 -17.14
N MET A 70 14.96 -18.23 -17.71
CA MET A 70 13.68 -18.33 -17.02
C MET A 70 13.30 -19.78 -16.63
N ARG A 71 13.91 -20.80 -17.25
CA ARG A 71 13.76 -22.20 -16.83
C ARG A 71 14.26 -22.50 -15.40
N GLU A 72 15.02 -21.57 -14.78
CA GLU A 72 15.49 -21.69 -13.40
C GLU A 72 14.47 -21.14 -12.37
N VAL A 73 13.39 -20.50 -12.83
CA VAL A 73 12.32 -19.99 -11.97
C VAL A 73 11.54 -21.16 -11.38
N ALA A 74 11.54 -21.27 -10.07
CA ALA A 74 10.92 -22.34 -9.31
C ALA A 74 9.67 -21.90 -8.51
N ALA A 75 9.43 -20.58 -8.41
CA ALA A 75 8.23 -20.00 -7.79
C ALA A 75 8.00 -18.57 -8.29
N ILE A 76 6.74 -18.14 -8.30
CA ILE A 76 6.33 -16.79 -8.68
C ILE A 76 5.49 -16.18 -7.57
N GLY A 77 5.81 -14.93 -7.19
CA GLY A 77 5.04 -14.10 -6.27
C GLY A 77 4.60 -12.80 -6.92
N ILE A 78 3.41 -12.35 -6.56
CA ILE A 78 2.78 -11.17 -7.14
C ILE A 78 2.32 -10.24 -6.03
N THR A 79 2.75 -8.98 -6.11
CA THR A 79 2.19 -7.89 -5.31
C THR A 79 1.65 -6.81 -6.23
N TYR A 80 0.70 -6.02 -5.75
CA TYR A 80 -0.09 -5.15 -6.62
C TYR A 80 -0.72 -3.99 -5.88
N GLN A 81 -0.99 -2.89 -6.61
CA GLN A 81 -1.81 -1.78 -6.12
C GLN A 81 -3.18 -2.28 -5.65
N MET A 82 -3.57 -1.93 -4.43
CA MET A 82 -4.77 -2.46 -3.77
C MET A 82 -6.08 -1.95 -4.41
N HIS A 83 -7.19 -2.61 -4.11
CA HIS A 83 -8.57 -2.16 -4.39
C HIS A 83 -8.95 -1.94 -5.86
N GLY A 84 -8.10 -2.33 -6.83
CA GLY A 84 -8.43 -2.23 -8.25
C GLY A 84 -9.59 -3.17 -8.63
N LEU A 85 -10.38 -2.78 -9.64
CA LEU A 85 -11.45 -3.61 -10.21
C LEU A 85 -11.09 -3.99 -11.65
N VAL A 86 -10.78 -5.24 -11.89
CA VAL A 86 -10.67 -5.82 -13.24
C VAL A 86 -11.90 -6.69 -13.49
N ALA A 87 -12.73 -6.31 -14.44
CA ALA A 87 -13.96 -7.04 -14.83
C ALA A 87 -13.68 -7.87 -16.08
N LEU A 88 -13.87 -9.20 -16.01
CA LEU A 88 -13.56 -10.14 -17.07
C LEU A 88 -14.79 -10.79 -17.66
N SER A 89 -14.77 -11.00 -18.99
CA SER A 89 -15.74 -11.83 -19.72
C SER A 89 -15.56 -13.34 -19.43
N GLU A 90 -16.40 -14.18 -19.99
CA GLU A 90 -16.27 -15.64 -19.91
C GLU A 90 -14.98 -16.13 -20.58
N GLU A 91 -14.53 -15.45 -21.63
CA GLU A 91 -13.27 -15.72 -22.33
C GLU A 91 -12.04 -15.21 -21.56
N GLY A 92 -12.25 -14.47 -20.45
CA GLY A 92 -11.21 -13.91 -19.61
C GLY A 92 -10.61 -12.60 -20.10
N GLU A 93 -11.30 -11.93 -21.04
CA GLU A 93 -10.87 -10.64 -21.57
C GLU A 93 -11.39 -9.48 -20.68
N PRO A 94 -10.58 -8.45 -20.43
CA PRO A 94 -11.05 -7.26 -19.72
C PRO A 94 -12.16 -6.55 -20.48
N LEU A 95 -13.32 -6.38 -19.83
CA LEU A 95 -14.49 -5.73 -20.43
C LEU A 95 -14.40 -4.21 -20.41
N ARG A 96 -13.51 -3.67 -19.60
CA ARG A 96 -13.26 -2.24 -19.44
C ARG A 96 -11.91 -1.98 -18.80
N LYS A 97 -11.44 -0.72 -18.81
CA LYS A 97 -10.31 -0.29 -18.00
C LYS A 97 -10.59 -0.50 -16.52
N SER A 98 -9.58 -0.88 -15.76
CA SER A 98 -9.68 -1.08 -14.32
C SER A 98 -9.90 0.25 -13.60
N ILE A 99 -10.88 0.30 -12.70
CA ILE A 99 -11.05 1.40 -11.76
C ILE A 99 -10.02 1.17 -10.64
N ILE A 100 -9.00 2.02 -10.54
CA ILE A 100 -7.86 1.80 -9.65
C ILE A 100 -8.07 2.40 -8.25
N TRP A 101 -7.10 2.23 -7.36
CA TRP A 101 -7.19 2.55 -5.93
C TRP A 101 -7.52 4.00 -5.61
N CYS A 102 -7.00 4.97 -6.36
CA CYS A 102 -7.19 6.41 -6.13
C CYS A 102 -8.49 6.97 -6.74
N ASP A 103 -9.30 6.14 -7.40
CA ASP A 103 -10.60 6.53 -7.91
C ASP A 103 -11.63 6.66 -6.77
N SER A 104 -12.42 7.71 -6.78
CA SER A 104 -13.39 8.02 -5.71
C SER A 104 -14.86 7.91 -6.13
N ARG A 105 -15.15 7.44 -7.39
CA ARG A 105 -16.53 7.39 -7.91
C ARG A 105 -17.49 6.51 -7.11
N ALA A 106 -16.97 5.50 -6.42
CA ALA A 106 -17.78 4.54 -5.65
C ALA A 106 -17.96 4.92 -4.16
N VAL A 107 -17.37 6.03 -3.71
CA VAL A 107 -17.43 6.44 -2.28
C VAL A 107 -18.87 6.63 -1.81
N GLY A 108 -19.73 7.29 -2.61
CA GLY A 108 -21.14 7.47 -2.28
C GLY A 108 -21.92 6.15 -2.16
N ILE A 109 -21.65 5.19 -3.07
CA ILE A 109 -22.26 3.86 -3.05
C ILE A 109 -21.87 3.09 -1.78
N GLY A 110 -20.60 3.20 -1.38
CA GLY A 110 -20.14 2.60 -0.13
C GLY A 110 -20.75 3.26 1.12
N ALA A 111 -20.97 4.56 1.09
CA ALA A 111 -21.66 5.26 2.18
C ALA A 111 -23.14 4.83 2.29
N GLU A 112 -23.86 4.71 1.16
CA GLU A 112 -25.22 4.16 1.12
C GLU A 112 -25.24 2.74 1.72
N ALA A 113 -24.31 1.88 1.33
CA ALA A 113 -24.23 0.51 1.83
C ALA A 113 -23.95 0.45 3.34
N LEU A 114 -23.09 1.34 3.87
CA LEU A 114 -22.82 1.41 5.31
C LEU A 114 -24.08 1.69 6.13
N GLU A 115 -24.91 2.63 5.68
CA GLU A 115 -26.16 2.99 6.35
C GLU A 115 -27.22 1.87 6.23
N GLU A 116 -27.33 1.23 5.08
CA GLU A 116 -28.33 0.21 4.84
C GLU A 116 -27.99 -1.16 5.44
N ILE A 117 -26.72 -1.57 5.47
CA ILE A 117 -26.24 -2.77 6.19
C ILE A 117 -26.31 -2.53 7.71
N GLY A 118 -26.12 -1.28 8.13
CA GLY A 118 -25.96 -0.85 9.51
C GLY A 118 -24.49 -0.70 9.90
N ARG A 119 -24.15 0.51 10.36
CA ARG A 119 -22.76 0.89 10.68
C ARG A 119 -22.08 -0.06 11.66
N GLU A 120 -22.74 -0.36 12.77
CA GLU A 120 -22.16 -1.24 13.80
C GLU A 120 -21.92 -2.65 13.25
N PHE A 121 -22.92 -3.24 12.58
CA PHE A 121 -22.80 -4.54 11.95
C PHE A 121 -21.66 -4.57 10.92
N CYS A 122 -21.60 -3.56 10.06
CA CYS A 122 -20.56 -3.47 9.03
C CYS A 122 -19.15 -3.39 9.67
N LEU A 123 -18.96 -2.53 10.68
CA LEU A 123 -17.67 -2.39 11.36
C LEU A 123 -17.31 -3.64 12.18
N GLU A 124 -18.27 -4.40 12.69
CA GLU A 124 -18.03 -5.66 13.41
C GLU A 124 -17.60 -6.78 12.45
N HIS A 125 -18.24 -6.88 11.26
CA HIS A 125 -18.05 -7.98 10.33
C HIS A 125 -16.99 -7.71 9.26
N THR A 126 -16.90 -6.48 8.72
CA THR A 126 -15.90 -6.14 7.68
C THR A 126 -14.76 -5.27 8.19
N LEU A 127 -14.80 -4.82 9.42
CA LEU A 127 -13.83 -3.94 10.10
C LEU A 127 -13.57 -2.60 9.36
N ASN A 128 -14.31 -2.33 8.31
CA ASN A 128 -14.20 -1.16 7.44
C ASN A 128 -15.56 -0.65 7.05
N SER A 129 -15.68 0.65 6.77
CA SER A 129 -16.76 1.17 5.94
C SER A 129 -16.57 0.71 4.49
N PRO A 130 -17.61 0.28 3.77
CA PRO A 130 -17.48 -0.19 2.38
C PRO A 130 -16.82 0.81 1.42
N GLY A 131 -16.93 2.09 1.67
CA GLY A 131 -16.22 3.18 1.01
C GLY A 131 -15.85 2.93 -0.45
N ASN A 132 -14.57 3.02 -0.76
CA ASN A 132 -14.02 2.92 -2.11
C ASN A 132 -13.33 1.57 -2.40
N PHE A 133 -13.92 0.46 -1.96
CA PHE A 133 -13.41 -0.89 -2.18
C PHE A 133 -13.88 -1.48 -3.51
N THR A 134 -13.29 -2.60 -3.92
CA THR A 134 -13.54 -3.25 -5.21
C THR A 134 -15.02 -3.61 -5.42
N ALA A 135 -15.70 -4.16 -4.39
CA ALA A 135 -17.11 -4.49 -4.50
C ALA A 135 -18.00 -3.24 -4.70
N SER A 136 -17.65 -2.12 -4.06
CA SER A 136 -18.36 -0.84 -4.26
C SER A 136 -18.13 -0.28 -5.67
N LYS A 137 -16.92 -0.45 -6.23
CA LYS A 137 -16.63 -0.11 -7.63
C LYS A 137 -17.43 -0.99 -8.60
N LEU A 138 -17.55 -2.28 -8.30
CA LEU A 138 -18.39 -3.19 -9.10
C LEU A 138 -19.87 -2.80 -9.02
N ALA A 139 -20.37 -2.41 -7.84
CA ALA A 139 -21.74 -1.89 -7.68
C ALA A 139 -21.94 -0.59 -8.48
N TRP A 140 -20.89 0.26 -8.58
CA TRP A 140 -20.92 1.43 -9.46
C TRP A 140 -21.06 1.02 -10.94
N VAL A 141 -20.28 0.03 -11.39
CA VAL A 141 -20.39 -0.50 -12.78
C VAL A 141 -21.79 -1.04 -13.03
N LYS A 142 -22.37 -1.82 -12.09
CA LYS A 142 -23.75 -2.31 -12.19
C LYS A 142 -24.75 -1.19 -12.38
N ARG A 143 -24.61 -0.08 -11.63
CA ARG A 143 -25.55 1.05 -11.67
C ARG A 143 -25.41 1.92 -12.93
N ASN A 144 -24.17 2.11 -13.40
CA ASN A 144 -23.86 3.11 -14.43
C ASN A 144 -23.48 2.50 -15.80
N GLU A 145 -23.08 1.22 -15.83
CA GLU A 145 -22.65 0.49 -17.03
C GLU A 145 -23.31 -0.91 -17.06
N PRO A 146 -24.66 -1.01 -17.01
CA PRO A 146 -25.36 -2.28 -16.85
C PRO A 146 -25.09 -3.27 -17.99
N GLU A 147 -24.81 -2.78 -19.20
CA GLU A 147 -24.47 -3.63 -20.35
C GLU A 147 -23.09 -4.30 -20.19
N ILE A 148 -22.15 -3.62 -19.55
CA ILE A 148 -20.84 -4.19 -19.17
C ILE A 148 -21.04 -5.19 -18.04
N PHE A 149 -21.77 -4.78 -16.98
CA PHE A 149 -22.03 -5.63 -15.82
C PHE A 149 -22.66 -6.96 -16.21
N ALA A 150 -23.61 -6.97 -17.15
CA ALA A 150 -24.28 -8.19 -17.62
C ALA A 150 -23.34 -9.20 -18.32
N LYS A 151 -22.16 -8.77 -18.78
CA LYS A 151 -21.16 -9.61 -19.44
C LYS A 151 -20.06 -10.09 -18.49
N ILE A 152 -20.03 -9.61 -17.23
CA ILE A 152 -18.98 -9.98 -16.28
C ILE A 152 -19.18 -11.44 -15.87
N HIS A 153 -18.18 -12.26 -16.15
CA HIS A 153 -18.06 -13.62 -15.63
C HIS A 153 -17.41 -13.63 -14.25
N LYS A 154 -16.24 -12.96 -14.10
CA LYS A 154 -15.52 -12.80 -12.85
C LYS A 154 -14.98 -11.38 -12.73
N PHE A 155 -14.79 -10.92 -11.50
CA PHE A 155 -14.02 -9.70 -11.22
C PHE A 155 -12.82 -10.02 -10.35
N MET A 156 -11.74 -9.27 -10.53
CA MET A 156 -10.44 -9.57 -9.96
C MET A 156 -9.75 -8.31 -9.46
N LEU A 157 -8.81 -8.49 -8.54
CA LEU A 157 -7.78 -7.51 -8.21
C LEU A 157 -6.68 -7.49 -9.29
N PRO A 158 -5.87 -6.44 -9.40
CA PRO A 158 -4.82 -6.35 -10.39
C PRO A 158 -3.85 -7.54 -10.37
N GLY A 159 -3.45 -7.99 -9.17
CA GLY A 159 -2.55 -9.15 -9.03
C GLY A 159 -3.22 -10.48 -9.35
N ASP A 160 -4.53 -10.61 -9.09
CA ASP A 160 -5.31 -11.80 -9.47
C ASP A 160 -5.38 -11.91 -10.99
N TYR A 161 -5.54 -10.79 -11.69
CA TYR A 161 -5.52 -10.74 -13.15
C TYR A 161 -4.16 -11.19 -13.72
N ILE A 162 -3.05 -10.74 -13.16
CA ILE A 162 -1.72 -11.19 -13.61
C ILE A 162 -1.50 -12.68 -13.31
N ALA A 163 -1.95 -13.17 -12.14
CA ALA A 163 -1.90 -14.61 -11.84
C ALA A 163 -2.75 -15.44 -12.83
N TYR A 164 -3.94 -14.95 -13.19
CA TYR A 164 -4.77 -15.54 -14.23
C TYR A 164 -4.04 -15.60 -15.59
N ARG A 165 -3.41 -14.49 -16.01
CA ARG A 165 -2.66 -14.42 -17.28
C ARG A 165 -1.49 -15.40 -17.35
N LEU A 166 -0.91 -15.76 -16.19
CA LEU A 166 0.19 -16.73 -16.09
C LEU A 166 -0.28 -18.18 -15.98
N SER A 167 -1.53 -18.43 -15.56
CA SER A 167 -1.98 -19.78 -15.16
C SER A 167 -3.29 -20.24 -15.79
N GLY A 168 -4.08 -19.35 -16.36
CA GLY A 168 -5.46 -19.62 -16.78
C GLY A 168 -6.46 -19.80 -15.61
N ARG A 169 -6.03 -19.75 -14.34
CA ARG A 169 -6.91 -19.94 -13.18
C ARG A 169 -7.41 -18.60 -12.63
N MET A 170 -8.73 -18.41 -12.60
CA MET A 170 -9.38 -17.26 -11.99
C MET A 170 -9.60 -17.49 -10.49
N SER A 171 -8.72 -16.99 -9.64
CA SER A 171 -8.82 -17.07 -8.18
C SER A 171 -8.35 -15.78 -7.51
N THR A 172 -8.72 -15.59 -6.25
CA THR A 172 -8.24 -14.50 -5.39
C THR A 172 -7.56 -15.07 -4.14
N SER A 173 -7.24 -14.24 -3.15
CA SER A 173 -6.75 -14.68 -1.85
C SER A 173 -7.68 -14.22 -0.73
N ILE A 174 -7.57 -14.82 0.47
CA ILE A 174 -8.32 -14.38 1.66
C ILE A 174 -7.97 -12.90 1.97
N SER A 175 -6.68 -12.54 1.89
CA SER A 175 -6.26 -11.14 2.00
C SER A 175 -6.92 -10.27 0.91
N GLY A 176 -6.97 -10.77 -0.34
CA GLY A 176 -7.65 -10.11 -1.45
C GLY A 176 -9.15 -9.93 -1.23
N LEU A 177 -9.87 -10.92 -0.67
CA LEU A 177 -11.27 -10.75 -0.29
C LEU A 177 -11.45 -9.62 0.72
N SER A 178 -10.54 -9.49 1.71
CA SER A 178 -10.63 -8.42 2.70
C SER A 178 -10.44 -7.03 2.10
N GLU A 179 -9.56 -6.88 1.12
CA GLU A 179 -9.36 -5.62 0.39
C GLU A 179 -10.41 -5.34 -0.68
N GLN A 180 -11.26 -6.32 -1.00
CA GLN A 180 -12.46 -6.15 -1.82
C GLN A 180 -13.71 -5.78 -0.99
N ILE A 181 -13.62 -5.76 0.37
CA ILE A 181 -14.72 -5.68 1.36
C ILE A 181 -15.63 -6.91 1.34
N LEU A 182 -15.11 -8.07 0.95
CA LEU A 182 -15.84 -9.32 0.81
C LEU A 182 -15.37 -10.39 1.82
N TRP A 183 -14.75 -9.99 2.92
CA TRP A 183 -14.35 -10.87 4.02
C TRP A 183 -15.08 -10.50 5.30
N ASP A 184 -15.72 -11.48 5.93
CA ASP A 184 -16.34 -11.39 7.24
C ASP A 184 -15.31 -11.83 8.30
N PHE A 185 -14.75 -10.87 9.02
CA PHE A 185 -13.70 -11.11 10.02
C PHE A 185 -14.21 -11.80 11.27
N LYS A 186 -15.51 -11.69 11.58
CA LYS A 186 -16.13 -12.32 12.74
C LYS A 186 -16.42 -13.80 12.50
N GLU A 187 -16.91 -14.12 11.30
CA GLU A 187 -17.30 -15.46 10.92
C GLU A 187 -16.17 -16.20 10.15
N GLU A 188 -15.05 -15.55 9.88
CA GLU A 188 -13.90 -16.05 9.08
C GLU A 188 -14.33 -16.70 7.75
N ARG A 189 -15.21 -16.02 7.02
CA ARG A 189 -15.73 -16.47 5.72
C ARG A 189 -15.99 -15.30 4.77
N ARG A 190 -16.42 -15.63 3.57
CA ARG A 190 -16.85 -14.61 2.59
C ARG A 190 -18.05 -13.83 3.12
N ALA A 191 -18.00 -12.49 3.01
CA ALA A 191 -19.04 -11.56 3.43
C ALA A 191 -20.16 -11.50 2.37
N ASP A 192 -20.95 -12.57 2.25
CA ASP A 192 -22.03 -12.68 1.26
C ASP A 192 -23.06 -11.57 1.41
N PHE A 193 -23.32 -11.07 2.63
CA PHE A 193 -24.23 -9.96 2.88
C PHE A 193 -23.84 -8.66 2.15
N VAL A 194 -22.54 -8.42 1.90
CA VAL A 194 -22.07 -7.26 1.11
C VAL A 194 -22.38 -7.49 -0.37
N ALA A 195 -22.13 -8.69 -0.88
CA ALA A 195 -22.44 -9.05 -2.25
C ALA A 195 -23.97 -8.96 -2.52
N ASP A 196 -24.77 -9.50 -1.59
CA ASP A 196 -26.25 -9.45 -1.65
C ASP A 196 -26.75 -8.01 -1.64
N ARG A 197 -26.20 -7.16 -0.75
CA ARG A 197 -26.58 -5.74 -0.70
C ARG A 197 -26.31 -5.00 -2.02
N TYR A 198 -25.20 -5.31 -2.69
CA TYR A 198 -24.89 -4.75 -4.00
C TYR A 198 -25.58 -5.48 -5.15
N GLY A 199 -26.21 -6.62 -4.87
CA GLY A 199 -26.79 -7.53 -5.86
C GLY A 199 -25.74 -8.02 -6.85
N ILE A 200 -24.56 -8.38 -6.32
CA ILE A 200 -23.46 -9.03 -7.04
C ILE A 200 -23.72 -10.54 -6.99
N PRO A 201 -23.88 -11.22 -8.13
CA PRO A 201 -24.00 -12.68 -8.16
C PRO A 201 -22.78 -13.34 -7.51
N HIS A 202 -22.99 -14.27 -6.59
CA HIS A 202 -21.90 -14.98 -5.88
C HIS A 202 -20.97 -15.72 -6.86
N ALA A 203 -21.49 -16.15 -7.98
CA ALA A 203 -20.72 -16.78 -9.05
C ALA A 203 -19.66 -15.85 -9.67
N MET A 204 -19.83 -14.53 -9.59
CA MET A 204 -18.82 -13.57 -10.09
C MET A 204 -17.60 -13.46 -9.16
N ILE A 205 -17.72 -13.86 -7.89
CA ILE A 205 -16.62 -13.80 -6.91
C ILE A 205 -15.72 -15.01 -7.14
N PRO A 206 -14.39 -14.82 -7.36
CA PRO A 206 -13.46 -15.93 -7.49
C PRO A 206 -13.28 -16.71 -6.18
N ASP A 207 -12.91 -17.99 -6.28
CA ASP A 207 -12.50 -18.78 -5.11
C ASP A 207 -11.25 -18.19 -4.48
N ALA A 208 -11.17 -18.25 -3.15
CA ALA A 208 -10.08 -17.67 -2.40
C ALA A 208 -9.10 -18.74 -1.90
N ASP A 209 -7.82 -18.48 -2.13
CA ASP A 209 -6.69 -19.26 -1.61
C ASP A 209 -6.02 -18.54 -0.43
N VAL A 210 -5.09 -19.18 0.26
CA VAL A 210 -4.21 -18.53 1.24
C VAL A 210 -3.23 -17.58 0.52
N SER A 211 -2.78 -16.51 1.19
CA SER A 211 -1.86 -15.54 0.57
C SER A 211 -0.44 -16.11 0.41
N ILE A 212 0.04 -16.91 1.37
CA ILE A 212 1.32 -17.64 1.31
C ILE A 212 1.03 -19.12 1.15
N GLY A 213 1.20 -19.67 -0.04
CA GLY A 213 0.93 -21.06 -0.40
C GLY A 213 0.67 -21.19 -1.89
N ILE A 214 0.67 -22.41 -2.42
CA ILE A 214 0.46 -22.66 -3.84
C ILE A 214 -1.00 -22.33 -4.19
N GLN A 215 -1.19 -21.37 -5.07
CA GLN A 215 -2.50 -20.85 -5.47
C GLN A 215 -2.84 -21.25 -6.92
N ALA A 216 -1.83 -21.36 -7.76
CA ALA A 216 -1.95 -21.75 -9.17
C ALA A 216 -0.61 -22.28 -9.68
N HIS A 217 -0.59 -22.75 -10.92
CA HIS A 217 0.63 -23.10 -11.63
C HIS A 217 0.61 -22.47 -13.02
N THR A 218 1.78 -22.06 -13.50
CA THR A 218 1.92 -21.55 -14.86
C THR A 218 1.47 -22.58 -15.89
N ASP A 219 0.94 -22.11 -16.99
CA ASP A 219 0.47 -22.95 -18.10
C ASP A 219 1.50 -23.06 -19.24
N ALA A 220 1.16 -23.86 -20.25
CA ALA A 220 2.00 -24.04 -21.43
C ALA A 220 2.10 -22.78 -22.31
N ALA A 221 1.17 -21.84 -22.21
CA ALA A 221 1.23 -20.56 -22.94
C ALA A 221 2.32 -19.67 -22.33
N THR A 222 2.38 -19.57 -21.00
CA THR A 222 3.42 -18.88 -20.24
C THR A 222 4.81 -19.46 -20.55
N GLU A 223 4.96 -20.79 -20.61
CA GLU A 223 6.23 -21.39 -20.96
C GLU A 223 6.68 -21.02 -22.39
N ARG A 224 5.78 -21.08 -23.36
CA ARG A 224 6.09 -20.70 -24.76
C ARG A 224 6.44 -19.22 -24.90
N GLU A 225 5.74 -18.33 -24.16
CA GLU A 225 5.89 -16.89 -24.31
C GLU A 225 7.07 -16.32 -23.49
N LEU A 226 7.27 -16.81 -22.26
CA LEU A 226 8.18 -16.23 -21.28
C LEU A 226 9.34 -17.15 -20.90
N GLY A 227 9.32 -18.42 -21.34
CA GLY A 227 10.36 -19.41 -21.00
C GLY A 227 10.33 -19.88 -19.55
N ILE A 228 9.30 -19.54 -18.79
CA ILE A 228 9.06 -20.06 -17.43
C ILE A 228 8.36 -21.41 -17.57
N PRO A 229 8.90 -22.51 -16.98
CA PRO A 229 8.33 -23.83 -17.15
C PRO A 229 6.86 -23.92 -16.78
N ALA A 230 6.06 -24.61 -17.57
CA ALA A 230 4.71 -24.97 -17.19
C ALA A 230 4.74 -25.78 -15.88
N GLY A 231 3.77 -25.53 -14.99
CA GLY A 231 3.76 -26.15 -13.66
C GLY A 231 4.56 -25.39 -12.60
N THR A 232 5.20 -24.26 -12.92
CA THR A 232 5.85 -23.41 -11.91
C THR A 232 4.78 -22.84 -10.97
N PRO A 233 4.90 -23.02 -9.62
CA PRO A 233 3.89 -22.54 -8.69
C PRO A 233 3.85 -21.01 -8.62
N ILE A 234 2.64 -20.45 -8.65
CA ILE A 234 2.32 -19.11 -8.19
C ILE A 234 1.89 -19.28 -6.73
N SER A 235 2.74 -18.85 -5.80
CA SER A 235 2.65 -19.25 -4.40
C SER A 235 2.64 -18.08 -3.40
N TYR A 236 2.47 -16.87 -3.91
CA TYR A 236 2.29 -15.64 -3.12
C TYR A 236 1.51 -14.60 -3.90
N ARG A 237 0.44 -14.06 -3.29
CA ARG A 237 -0.25 -12.85 -3.77
C ARG A 237 -0.67 -11.97 -2.61
N ALA A 238 -0.39 -10.67 -2.71
CA ALA A 238 -0.81 -9.69 -1.72
C ALA A 238 -0.86 -8.29 -2.31
N GLY A 239 -1.74 -7.45 -1.78
CA GLY A 239 -1.68 -6.00 -2.00
C GLY A 239 -0.31 -5.42 -1.61
N ASP A 240 0.05 -4.28 -2.18
CA ASP A 240 1.37 -3.65 -2.01
C ASP A 240 1.69 -3.32 -0.54
N GLN A 241 0.71 -2.92 0.26
CA GLN A 241 0.95 -2.54 1.65
C GLN A 241 1.15 -3.73 2.59
N PRO A 242 0.29 -4.79 2.59
CA PRO A 242 0.60 -6.01 3.33
C PRO A 242 1.90 -6.68 2.84
N ASN A 243 2.20 -6.62 1.53
CA ASN A 243 3.47 -7.11 1.00
C ASN A 243 4.67 -6.27 1.48
N ASN A 244 4.55 -4.93 1.55
CA ASN A 244 5.60 -4.09 2.11
C ASN A 244 5.92 -4.49 3.56
N ALA A 245 4.90 -4.69 4.38
CA ALA A 245 5.08 -5.20 5.75
C ALA A 245 5.78 -6.57 5.75
N PHE A 246 5.33 -7.51 4.92
CA PHE A 246 5.97 -8.80 4.75
C PHE A 246 7.44 -8.66 4.31
N SER A 247 7.74 -7.82 3.31
CA SER A 247 9.10 -7.64 2.79
C SER A 247 10.09 -7.14 3.85
N LEU A 248 9.58 -6.40 4.85
CA LEU A 248 10.31 -5.90 6.02
C LEU A 248 10.29 -6.89 7.20
N ASN A 249 9.81 -8.12 6.99
CA ASN A 249 9.66 -9.12 8.03
C ASN A 249 8.76 -8.65 9.19
N VAL A 250 7.70 -7.90 8.88
CA VAL A 250 6.67 -7.45 9.81
C VAL A 250 5.48 -8.40 9.68
N MET A 251 5.36 -9.36 10.60
CA MET A 251 4.42 -10.49 10.51
C MET A 251 3.73 -10.82 11.85
N GLU A 252 4.28 -10.36 12.96
CA GLU A 252 3.74 -10.65 14.29
C GLU A 252 2.99 -9.45 14.87
N ALA A 253 2.05 -9.74 15.79
CA ALA A 253 1.28 -8.71 16.47
C ALA A 253 2.19 -7.70 17.18
N GLY A 254 1.92 -6.41 17.00
CA GLY A 254 2.73 -5.30 17.53
C GLY A 254 3.83 -4.81 16.59
N GLU A 255 4.21 -5.57 15.55
CA GLU A 255 5.20 -5.12 14.56
C GLU A 255 4.59 -4.09 13.59
N ILE A 256 5.39 -3.09 13.19
CA ILE A 256 4.96 -1.98 12.33
C ILE A 256 5.94 -1.76 11.18
N ALA A 257 5.38 -1.60 9.98
CA ALA A 257 6.06 -1.14 8.78
C ALA A 257 5.61 0.27 8.40
N ALA A 258 6.50 1.06 7.78
CA ALA A 258 6.15 2.36 7.22
C ALA A 258 6.76 2.57 5.83
N THR A 259 6.05 3.35 5.01
CA THR A 259 6.56 3.87 3.73
C THR A 259 6.32 5.37 3.64
N GLY A 260 7.17 6.08 2.91
CA GLY A 260 7.05 7.53 2.69
C GLY A 260 7.22 7.88 1.22
N GLY A 261 6.41 7.26 0.35
CA GLY A 261 6.34 7.55 -1.09
C GLY A 261 5.54 8.83 -1.38
N THR A 262 4.87 8.90 -2.51
CA THR A 262 3.93 10.00 -2.85
C THR A 262 2.90 10.17 -1.73
N SER A 263 2.30 9.07 -1.28
CA SER A 263 1.56 8.95 -0.03
C SER A 263 2.43 8.32 1.05
N GLY A 264 2.13 8.57 2.32
CA GLY A 264 2.72 7.89 3.47
C GLY A 264 1.80 6.79 3.95
N VAL A 265 2.38 5.68 4.34
CA VAL A 265 1.63 4.56 4.92
C VAL A 265 2.31 4.08 6.19
N VAL A 266 1.50 3.78 7.20
CA VAL A 266 1.90 2.99 8.36
C VAL A 266 1.01 1.76 8.39
N TYR A 267 1.63 0.59 8.50
CA TYR A 267 0.96 -0.69 8.52
C TYR A 267 1.37 -1.48 9.76
N GLY A 268 0.44 -1.68 10.68
CA GLY A 268 0.69 -2.42 11.92
C GLY A 268 -0.03 -3.76 11.93
N VAL A 269 0.64 -4.79 12.40
CA VAL A 269 0.06 -6.14 12.52
C VAL A 269 -0.56 -6.33 13.91
N THR A 270 -1.75 -6.93 13.95
CA THR A 270 -2.46 -7.32 15.18
C THR A 270 -2.99 -8.75 15.06
N ASP A 271 -3.21 -9.42 16.18
CA ASP A 271 -3.87 -10.74 16.27
C ASP A 271 -5.35 -10.64 16.65
N THR A 272 -5.83 -9.43 16.90
CA THR A 272 -7.22 -9.16 17.28
C THR A 272 -7.87 -8.30 16.20
N PRO A 273 -9.06 -8.71 15.67
CA PRO A 273 -9.78 -7.89 14.68
C PRO A 273 -10.28 -6.62 15.36
N LYS A 274 -9.88 -5.46 14.83
CA LYS A 274 -10.25 -4.14 15.35
C LYS A 274 -10.63 -3.19 14.23
N ALA A 275 -11.72 -2.47 14.43
CA ALA A 275 -12.16 -1.38 13.55
C ALA A 275 -11.98 -0.03 14.24
N ASP A 276 -11.57 0.99 13.49
CA ASP A 276 -11.72 2.37 13.96
C ASP A 276 -13.17 2.81 13.81
N PRO A 277 -13.86 3.22 14.90
CA PRO A 277 -15.26 3.63 14.82
C PRO A 277 -15.52 4.78 13.85
N GLN A 278 -14.50 5.58 13.54
CA GLN A 278 -14.56 6.68 12.60
C GLN A 278 -14.05 6.32 11.20
N SER A 279 -13.62 5.07 10.99
CA SER A 279 -13.08 4.56 9.71
C SER A 279 -11.91 5.39 9.14
N ARG A 280 -11.05 5.93 10.02
CA ARG A 280 -9.86 6.71 9.65
C ARG A 280 -8.67 5.85 9.23
N VAL A 281 -8.70 4.58 9.60
CA VAL A 281 -7.76 3.54 9.19
C VAL A 281 -8.54 2.34 8.62
N ASN A 282 -7.85 1.48 7.88
CA ASN A 282 -8.45 0.25 7.36
C ASN A 282 -7.85 -0.97 8.02
N THR A 283 -8.64 -2.03 8.17
CA THR A 283 -8.17 -3.32 8.66
C THR A 283 -8.34 -4.39 7.58
N PHE A 284 -7.28 -5.15 7.31
CA PHE A 284 -7.24 -6.21 6.31
C PHE A 284 -6.73 -7.52 6.91
N VAL A 285 -7.04 -8.63 6.27
CA VAL A 285 -6.38 -9.91 6.56
C VAL A 285 -4.92 -9.81 6.13
N HIS A 286 -3.99 -10.05 7.07
CA HIS A 286 -2.56 -9.99 6.76
C HIS A 286 -2.10 -11.27 6.04
N VAL A 287 -0.99 -11.18 5.31
CA VAL A 287 -0.52 -12.26 4.40
C VAL A 287 -0.25 -13.60 5.07
N ASN A 288 0.16 -13.60 6.35
CA ASN A 288 0.43 -14.81 7.12
C ASN A 288 -0.73 -15.24 8.04
N HIS A 289 -1.93 -14.73 7.80
CA HIS A 289 -3.12 -15.16 8.49
C HIS A 289 -3.44 -16.62 8.20
N THR A 290 -3.77 -17.37 9.25
CA THR A 290 -4.31 -18.71 9.15
C THR A 290 -5.42 -18.90 10.20
N PRO A 291 -6.37 -19.85 10.02
CA PRO A 291 -7.46 -20.07 10.97
C PRO A 291 -7.00 -20.34 12.42
N GLY A 292 -5.83 -20.92 12.62
CA GLY A 292 -5.27 -21.19 13.94
C GLY A 292 -4.35 -20.09 14.50
N LYS A 293 -3.96 -19.12 13.66
CA LYS A 293 -3.06 -18.02 14.01
C LYS A 293 -3.50 -16.75 13.27
N PRO A 294 -4.56 -16.08 13.74
CA PRO A 294 -5.09 -14.90 13.08
C PRO A 294 -4.06 -13.76 13.05
N ARG A 295 -3.95 -13.10 11.91
CA ARG A 295 -3.15 -11.90 11.71
C ARG A 295 -3.90 -10.92 10.84
N TYR A 296 -4.02 -9.71 11.33
CA TYR A 296 -4.70 -8.60 10.66
C TYR A 296 -3.73 -7.43 10.52
N GLY A 297 -3.87 -6.66 9.47
CA GLY A 297 -3.09 -5.46 9.24
C GLY A 297 -3.95 -4.22 9.35
N ILE A 298 -3.59 -3.30 10.23
CA ILE A 298 -4.20 -1.98 10.34
C ILE A 298 -3.39 -1.02 9.49
N LEU A 299 -4.02 -0.47 8.47
CA LEU A 299 -3.43 0.41 7.48
C LEU A 299 -3.87 1.85 7.68
N LEU A 300 -2.90 2.72 7.93
CA LEU A 300 -3.04 4.17 7.88
C LEU A 300 -2.47 4.68 6.56
N CYS A 301 -3.24 5.48 5.83
CA CYS A 301 -2.76 6.18 4.63
C CYS A 301 -2.85 7.70 4.84
N ILE A 302 -1.81 8.42 4.41
CA ILE A 302 -1.69 9.88 4.45
C ILE A 302 -1.33 10.35 3.05
N ASN A 303 -2.25 11.03 2.36
CA ASN A 303 -2.02 11.48 0.99
C ASN A 303 -1.01 12.63 0.91
N GLY A 304 -0.96 13.50 1.92
CA GLY A 304 -0.10 14.67 1.97
C GLY A 304 1.32 14.38 2.43
N THR A 305 2.06 13.44 1.82
CA THR A 305 3.38 13.02 2.27
C THR A 305 4.49 13.45 1.29
N GLY A 306 5.00 12.55 0.49
CA GLY A 306 6.08 12.86 -0.47
C GLY A 306 5.64 13.85 -1.54
N ILE A 307 4.35 13.90 -1.88
CA ILE A 307 3.80 14.92 -2.78
C ILE A 307 4.00 16.34 -2.20
N MET A 308 3.84 16.52 -0.88
CA MET A 308 4.13 17.80 -0.20
C MET A 308 5.62 18.14 -0.32
N ASN A 309 6.51 17.18 -0.03
CA ASN A 309 7.95 17.39 -0.15
C ASN A 309 8.36 17.73 -1.59
N SER A 310 7.77 17.06 -2.57
CA SER A 310 7.97 17.34 -3.99
C SER A 310 7.43 18.72 -4.40
N TRP A 311 6.27 19.11 -3.88
CA TRP A 311 5.69 20.44 -4.13
C TRP A 311 6.60 21.55 -3.56
N ILE A 312 7.10 21.40 -2.34
CA ILE A 312 8.07 22.32 -1.73
C ILE A 312 9.34 22.44 -2.58
N ARG A 313 9.88 21.32 -3.09
CA ARG A 313 11.05 21.35 -3.96
C ARG A 313 10.79 22.14 -5.23
N ARG A 314 9.64 21.96 -5.87
CA ARG A 314 9.31 22.63 -7.14
C ARG A 314 9.02 24.13 -6.97
N ASN A 315 8.33 24.51 -5.89
CA ASN A 315 7.74 25.84 -5.77
C ASN A 315 8.44 26.74 -4.75
N VAL A 316 9.06 26.18 -3.71
CA VAL A 316 9.78 26.95 -2.68
C VAL A 316 11.29 26.92 -2.93
N ALA A 317 11.86 25.75 -3.20
CA ALA A 317 13.27 25.62 -3.57
C ALA A 317 13.53 25.87 -5.08
N GLN A 318 12.50 26.20 -5.87
CA GLN A 318 12.55 26.55 -7.30
C GLN A 318 13.30 25.53 -8.17
N GLN A 319 13.29 24.26 -7.79
CA GLN A 319 14.04 23.16 -8.42
C GLN A 319 15.57 23.37 -8.49
N THR A 320 16.10 24.38 -7.82
CA THR A 320 17.55 24.66 -7.80
C THR A 320 18.31 23.75 -6.85
N MET A 321 17.61 23.08 -5.93
CA MET A 321 18.17 22.19 -4.93
C MET A 321 17.77 20.73 -5.20
N ASP A 322 18.67 19.81 -5.01
CA ASP A 322 18.32 18.41 -4.86
C ASP A 322 17.81 18.09 -3.43
N TYR A 323 17.32 16.89 -3.20
CA TYR A 323 16.78 16.52 -1.88
C TYR A 323 17.86 16.48 -0.79
N ALA A 324 19.12 16.17 -1.13
CA ALA A 324 20.21 16.15 -0.17
C ALA A 324 20.53 17.57 0.32
N GLU A 325 20.55 18.55 -0.59
CA GLU A 325 20.75 19.94 -0.23
C GLU A 325 19.58 20.53 0.55
N MET A 326 18.34 20.21 0.16
CA MET A 326 17.15 20.58 0.94
C MET A 326 17.22 20.04 2.38
N ASN A 327 17.63 18.78 2.55
CA ASN A 327 17.79 18.16 3.87
C ASN A 327 18.88 18.85 4.69
N ARG A 328 20.02 19.16 4.07
CA ARG A 328 21.14 19.87 4.74
C ARG A 328 20.70 21.26 5.19
N LEU A 329 20.01 22.02 4.35
CA LEU A 329 19.52 23.35 4.67
C LEU A 329 18.45 23.31 5.78
N ALA A 330 17.49 22.37 5.69
CA ALA A 330 16.48 22.16 6.73
C ALA A 330 17.11 21.79 8.09
N ALA A 331 18.17 21.00 8.10
CA ALA A 331 18.87 20.61 9.32
C ALA A 331 19.62 21.77 10.02
N SER A 332 19.82 22.90 9.34
CA SER A 332 20.44 24.09 9.96
C SER A 332 19.48 24.87 10.87
N VAL A 333 18.18 24.59 10.81
CA VAL A 333 17.14 25.20 11.65
C VAL A 333 16.90 24.29 12.86
N PRO A 334 16.64 24.80 14.07
CA PRO A 334 16.36 23.98 15.24
C PRO A 334 15.03 23.23 15.13
N ALA A 335 14.89 22.17 15.92
CA ALA A 335 13.64 21.38 16.02
C ALA A 335 12.45 22.27 16.39
N GLY A 336 11.29 22.01 15.76
CA GLY A 336 10.08 22.82 15.90
C GLY A 336 10.06 24.04 14.99
N SER A 337 11.04 24.19 14.07
CA SER A 337 11.07 25.22 13.01
C SER A 337 10.77 26.64 13.50
N GLU A 338 11.19 26.94 14.75
CA GLU A 338 10.91 28.21 15.46
C GLU A 338 9.42 28.61 15.44
N GLY A 339 8.51 27.62 15.45
CA GLY A 339 7.06 27.84 15.48
C GLY A 339 6.39 27.93 14.10
N LEU A 340 7.13 27.85 13.00
CA LEU A 340 6.58 27.71 11.66
C LEU A 340 5.99 26.31 11.49
N LEU A 341 4.75 26.20 11.01
CA LEU A 341 4.06 24.93 10.82
C LEU A 341 3.67 24.72 9.36
N VAL A 342 3.75 23.47 8.91
CA VAL A 342 3.21 23.03 7.61
C VAL A 342 2.16 21.93 7.84
N VAL A 343 0.93 22.18 7.39
CA VAL A 343 -0.13 21.16 7.31
C VAL A 343 -0.09 20.57 5.90
N PRO A 344 0.19 19.23 5.73
CA PRO A 344 0.51 18.70 4.40
C PRO A 344 -0.71 18.24 3.59
N PHE A 345 -1.94 18.35 4.09
CA PHE A 345 -3.15 17.73 3.55
C PHE A 345 -3.73 18.46 2.32
N GLY A 346 -2.93 18.61 1.27
CA GLY A 346 -3.30 19.32 0.05
C GLY A 346 -3.59 18.42 -1.17
N ASN A 347 -3.70 17.10 -0.97
CA ASN A 347 -3.89 16.15 -2.07
C ASN A 347 -5.28 15.46 -2.00
N GLY A 348 -6.34 16.27 -1.94
CA GLY A 348 -7.71 15.77 -1.88
C GLY A 348 -8.17 15.40 -0.48
N ALA A 349 -9.09 14.44 -0.41
CA ALA A 349 -9.66 13.96 0.84
C ALA A 349 -8.65 13.09 1.62
N GLU A 350 -8.56 13.35 2.92
CA GLU A 350 -7.71 12.58 3.84
C GLU A 350 -8.54 11.65 4.72
N ARG A 351 -8.30 10.34 4.58
CA ARG A 351 -9.00 9.35 5.41
C ARG A 351 -8.72 9.55 6.89
N VAL A 352 -7.49 9.84 7.26
CA VAL A 352 -7.08 10.12 8.64
C VAL A 352 -7.85 11.29 9.27
N LEU A 353 -8.45 12.15 8.45
CA LEU A 353 -9.32 13.27 8.86
C LEU A 353 -10.82 13.00 8.59
N GLY A 354 -11.23 11.74 8.50
CA GLY A 354 -12.62 11.37 8.19
C GLY A 354 -13.05 11.71 6.76
N ASN A 355 -12.16 11.57 5.79
CA ASN A 355 -12.35 11.90 4.37
C ASN A 355 -12.61 13.39 4.09
N ARG A 356 -12.11 14.28 4.91
CA ARG A 356 -12.24 15.74 4.70
C ARG A 356 -11.15 16.28 3.79
N CYS A 357 -11.47 17.33 3.04
CA CYS A 357 -10.57 18.09 2.18
C CYS A 357 -10.21 19.42 2.88
N THR A 358 -9.21 19.41 3.75
CA THR A 358 -8.83 20.59 4.55
C THR A 358 -7.86 21.54 3.85
N GLY A 359 -7.22 21.05 2.76
CA GLY A 359 -6.16 21.79 2.08
C GLY A 359 -4.85 21.86 2.88
N ALA A 360 -3.74 22.01 2.17
CA ALA A 360 -2.44 22.29 2.77
C ALA A 360 -2.35 23.72 3.28
N GLY A 361 -1.35 23.98 4.13
CA GLY A 361 -1.10 25.33 4.62
C GLY A 361 0.27 25.48 5.24
N ILE A 362 0.83 26.69 5.12
CA ILE A 362 2.01 27.15 5.85
C ILE A 362 1.50 28.23 6.80
N VAL A 363 1.65 28.03 8.10
CA VAL A 363 1.06 28.91 9.12
C VAL A 363 2.11 29.40 10.11
N ASN A 364 1.83 30.53 10.77
CA ASN A 364 2.71 31.18 11.74
C ASN A 364 4.02 31.72 11.10
N ILE A 365 3.99 32.18 9.85
CA ILE A 365 5.15 32.82 9.23
C ILE A 365 5.46 34.13 9.94
N ASP A 366 6.71 34.25 10.42
CA ASP A 366 7.32 35.52 10.82
C ASP A 366 8.22 36.01 9.70
N LEU A 367 7.83 37.10 9.04
CA LEU A 367 8.50 37.63 7.87
C LEU A 367 9.93 38.17 8.15
N ASN A 368 10.27 38.41 9.41
CA ASN A 368 11.59 38.89 9.80
C ASN A 368 12.56 37.76 10.21
N ARG A 369 12.03 36.56 10.50
CA ARG A 369 12.83 35.44 11.06
C ARG A 369 12.87 34.23 10.14
N HIS A 370 11.73 33.87 9.55
CA HIS A 370 11.62 32.63 8.81
C HIS A 370 12.18 32.75 7.40
N THR A 371 12.98 31.79 7.03
CA THR A 371 13.65 31.69 5.72
C THR A 371 13.20 30.41 4.98
N THR A 372 13.69 30.20 3.78
CA THR A 372 13.48 28.95 3.04
C THR A 372 13.87 27.72 3.87
N ALA A 373 14.95 27.79 4.66
CA ALA A 373 15.39 26.70 5.54
C ALA A 373 14.31 26.28 6.54
N HIS A 374 13.60 27.25 7.12
CA HIS A 374 12.50 27.01 8.07
C HIS A 374 11.32 26.33 7.36
N ILE A 375 10.98 26.75 6.13
CA ILE A 375 9.89 26.13 5.36
C ILE A 375 10.25 24.68 5.01
N LEU A 376 11.49 24.42 4.59
CA LEU A 376 11.98 23.07 4.28
C LEU A 376 11.91 22.15 5.50
N ARG A 377 12.32 22.65 6.69
CA ARG A 377 12.22 21.90 7.93
C ARG A 377 10.78 21.69 8.34
N ALA A 378 9.98 22.73 8.42
CA ALA A 378 8.58 22.68 8.82
C ALA A 378 7.75 21.73 7.93
N ALA A 379 8.09 21.63 6.63
CA ALA A 379 7.43 20.68 5.73
C ALA A 379 7.72 19.22 6.14
N GLN A 380 8.96 18.88 6.44
CA GLN A 380 9.30 17.51 6.88
C GLN A 380 8.75 17.21 8.29
N GLU A 381 8.78 18.19 9.20
CA GLU A 381 8.15 18.07 10.52
C GLU A 381 6.64 17.91 10.40
N GLY A 382 5.96 18.69 9.55
CA GLY A 382 4.52 18.58 9.31
C GLY A 382 4.11 17.22 8.74
N ILE A 383 4.92 16.63 7.85
CA ILE A 383 4.73 15.26 7.39
C ILE A 383 4.93 14.28 8.55
N ALA A 384 5.99 14.42 9.36
CA ALA A 384 6.21 13.56 10.53
C ALA A 384 5.09 13.71 11.58
N TYR A 385 4.54 14.90 11.79
CA TYR A 385 3.37 15.13 12.63
C TYR A 385 2.14 14.40 12.13
N SER A 386 1.92 14.35 10.82
CA SER A 386 0.80 13.60 10.23
C SER A 386 0.93 12.09 10.44
N PHE A 387 2.15 11.54 10.37
CA PHE A 387 2.44 10.15 10.74
C PHE A 387 2.16 9.90 12.23
N ARG A 388 2.62 10.78 13.11
CA ARG A 388 2.37 10.68 14.56
C ARG A 388 0.87 10.73 14.86
N TYR A 389 0.14 11.64 14.24
CA TYR A 389 -1.32 11.74 14.38
C TYR A 389 -2.03 10.44 14.03
N GLY A 390 -1.64 9.81 12.92
CA GLY A 390 -2.19 8.52 12.53
C GLY A 390 -1.74 7.38 13.45
N ILE A 391 -0.49 7.38 13.91
CA ILE A 391 0.01 6.40 14.90
C ILE A 391 -0.74 6.53 16.23
N ASP A 392 -1.13 7.73 16.64
CA ASP A 392 -1.94 7.92 17.86
C ASP A 392 -3.34 7.30 17.71
N ILE A 393 -3.94 7.33 16.50
CA ILE A 393 -5.17 6.57 16.20
C ILE A 393 -4.91 5.06 16.35
N MET A 394 -3.82 4.56 15.79
CA MET A 394 -3.44 3.14 15.88
C MET A 394 -3.17 2.70 17.33
N ARG A 395 -2.59 3.59 18.15
CA ARG A 395 -2.42 3.37 19.61
C ARG A 395 -3.77 3.18 20.31
N GLY A 396 -4.79 3.95 19.92
CA GLY A 396 -6.17 3.76 20.39
C GLY A 396 -6.74 2.39 20.04
N LEU A 397 -6.22 1.74 19.01
CA LEU A 397 -6.55 0.38 18.62
C LEU A 397 -5.61 -0.68 19.23
N GLY A 398 -4.69 -0.29 20.12
CA GLY A 398 -3.77 -1.16 20.83
C GLY A 398 -2.47 -1.48 20.10
N LEU A 399 -2.15 -0.74 19.03
CA LEU A 399 -0.86 -0.81 18.34
C LEU A 399 0.06 0.31 18.84
N SER A 400 1.05 -0.03 19.66
CA SER A 400 2.04 0.92 20.15
C SER A 400 3.43 0.50 19.66
N PRO A 401 4.02 1.23 18.69
CA PRO A 401 5.29 0.83 18.12
C PRO A 401 6.46 1.14 19.06
N ASP A 402 7.29 0.13 19.35
CA ASP A 402 8.65 0.32 19.85
C ASP A 402 9.65 0.42 18.70
N ILE A 403 9.32 -0.23 17.59
CA ILE A 403 10.13 -0.28 16.36
C ILE A 403 9.23 -0.03 15.15
N ILE A 404 9.68 0.86 14.28
CA ILE A 404 9.10 1.07 12.96
C ILE A 404 10.13 0.60 11.92
N ARG A 405 9.77 -0.39 11.09
CA ARG A 405 10.62 -0.87 9.99
C ARG A 405 10.24 -0.18 8.69
N ALA A 406 11.24 0.23 7.92
CA ALA A 406 11.05 0.87 6.63
C ALA A 406 12.12 0.43 5.61
N GLY A 407 11.77 0.49 4.33
CA GLY A 407 12.75 0.40 3.26
C GLY A 407 13.59 1.69 3.17
N GLN A 408 14.87 1.58 2.78
CA GLN A 408 15.72 2.76 2.53
C GLN A 408 15.34 3.40 1.19
N ALA A 409 14.21 4.10 1.16
CA ALA A 409 13.64 4.71 -0.04
C ALA A 409 12.83 5.97 0.29
N ASN A 410 12.63 6.83 -0.70
CA ASN A 410 11.75 8.01 -0.64
C ASN A 410 12.05 8.92 0.57
N LEU A 411 11.05 9.32 1.36
CA LEU A 411 11.25 10.18 2.54
C LEU A 411 12.13 9.56 3.61
N PHE A 412 12.19 8.23 3.71
CA PHE A 412 13.12 7.56 4.61
C PHE A 412 14.59 7.68 4.20
N LEU A 413 14.90 8.29 3.03
CA LEU A 413 16.24 8.75 2.68
C LEU A 413 16.65 10.03 3.43
N SER A 414 15.68 10.82 3.93
CA SER A 414 15.98 12.03 4.72
C SER A 414 16.35 11.70 6.15
N PRO A 415 17.58 11.96 6.60
CA PRO A 415 17.97 11.81 8.01
C PRO A 415 17.12 12.66 8.94
N LEU A 416 16.75 13.88 8.52
CA LEU A 416 15.91 14.78 9.28
C LEU A 416 14.52 14.19 9.52
N PHE A 417 13.86 13.70 8.47
CA PHE A 417 12.53 13.09 8.58
C PHE A 417 12.55 11.88 9.52
N ARG A 418 13.50 10.96 9.33
CA ARG A 418 13.64 9.75 10.16
C ARG A 418 13.84 10.11 11.64
N GLN A 419 14.77 11.05 11.91
CA GLN A 419 15.07 11.48 13.27
C GLN A 419 13.87 12.16 13.94
N THR A 420 13.17 13.03 13.21
CA THR A 420 11.95 13.69 13.69
C THR A 420 10.88 12.67 14.01
N LEU A 421 10.63 11.71 13.11
CA LEU A 421 9.61 10.68 13.30
C LEU A 421 9.95 9.75 14.48
N ALA A 422 11.19 9.32 14.61
CA ALA A 422 11.66 8.50 15.74
C ALA A 422 11.44 9.25 17.07
N THR A 423 11.85 10.51 17.14
CA THR A 423 11.72 11.34 18.35
C THR A 423 10.27 11.58 18.76
N LEU A 424 9.40 11.89 17.78
CA LEU A 424 7.96 12.12 17.99
C LEU A 424 7.21 10.87 18.44
N THR A 425 7.52 9.72 17.85
CA THR A 425 6.81 8.48 18.17
C THR A 425 7.35 7.79 19.41
N GLY A 426 8.60 8.07 19.77
CA GLY A 426 9.37 7.35 20.78
C GLY A 426 9.84 5.98 20.30
N ALA A 427 9.58 5.62 19.05
CA ALA A 427 9.98 4.36 18.44
C ALA A 427 11.32 4.53 17.71
N ARG A 428 12.19 3.52 17.79
CA ARG A 428 13.34 3.47 16.89
C ARG A 428 12.92 3.12 15.47
N ILE A 429 13.62 3.64 14.47
CA ILE A 429 13.39 3.33 13.06
C ILE A 429 14.50 2.43 12.57
N GLU A 430 14.15 1.29 11.98
CA GLU A 430 15.10 0.37 11.36
C GLU A 430 14.89 0.39 9.83
N LEU A 431 15.99 0.63 9.08
CA LEU A 431 15.98 0.66 7.62
C LEU A 431 16.54 -0.62 7.03
N PHE A 432 15.89 -1.12 5.98
CA PHE A 432 16.24 -2.40 5.34
C PHE A 432 16.43 -2.28 3.84
N ASN A 433 17.23 -3.23 3.27
CA ASN A 433 17.49 -3.38 1.84
C ASN A 433 16.44 -4.26 1.15
N THR A 434 15.22 -3.80 1.06
CA THR A 434 14.14 -4.56 0.40
C THR A 434 13.19 -3.65 -0.37
N ASP A 435 12.41 -4.26 -1.26
CA ASP A 435 11.33 -3.61 -2.01
C ASP A 435 10.16 -4.58 -2.26
N GLY A 436 9.09 -4.10 -2.91
CA GLY A 436 7.88 -4.87 -3.15
C GLY A 436 8.11 -6.14 -3.97
N ALA A 437 8.85 -6.05 -5.07
CA ALA A 437 9.11 -7.20 -5.93
C ALA A 437 9.98 -8.27 -5.24
N LEU A 438 11.00 -7.86 -4.47
CA LEU A 438 11.80 -8.78 -3.65
C LEU A 438 10.98 -9.43 -2.53
N GLY A 439 10.08 -8.66 -1.90
CA GLY A 439 9.13 -9.19 -0.94
C GLY A 439 8.27 -10.30 -1.55
N ALA A 440 7.69 -10.04 -2.73
CA ALA A 440 6.86 -11.01 -3.44
C ALA A 440 7.67 -12.27 -3.84
N ALA A 441 8.92 -12.12 -4.33
CA ALA A 441 9.78 -13.25 -4.65
C ALA A 441 10.11 -14.11 -3.42
N ARG A 442 10.38 -13.46 -2.28
CA ARG A 442 10.64 -14.15 -0.99
C ARG A 442 9.41 -14.88 -0.50
N GLY A 443 8.23 -14.23 -0.60
CA GLY A 443 6.93 -14.82 -0.26
C GLY A 443 6.62 -16.04 -1.12
N ALA A 444 6.95 -15.99 -2.41
CA ALA A 444 6.77 -17.13 -3.32
C ALA A 444 7.65 -18.31 -2.95
N ALA A 445 8.92 -18.07 -2.67
CA ALA A 445 9.83 -19.15 -2.26
C ALA A 445 9.38 -19.80 -0.94
N LEU A 446 8.86 -19.00 0.00
CA LEU A 446 8.27 -19.50 1.24
C LEU A 446 6.98 -20.29 0.98
N GLY A 447 6.05 -19.74 0.20
CA GLY A 447 4.77 -20.36 -0.13
C GLY A 447 4.89 -21.65 -0.96
N ALA A 448 5.93 -21.78 -1.77
CA ALA A 448 6.27 -23.01 -2.49
C ALA A 448 7.06 -24.01 -1.63
N GLY A 449 7.38 -23.71 -0.37
CA GLY A 449 8.16 -24.55 0.53
C GLY A 449 9.64 -24.69 0.14
N LEU A 450 10.18 -23.75 -0.65
CA LEU A 450 11.60 -23.69 -1.02
C LEU A 450 12.44 -23.09 0.11
N TYR A 451 11.88 -22.15 0.87
CA TYR A 451 12.28 -21.85 2.24
C TYR A 451 11.39 -22.61 3.20
N LYS A 452 11.97 -23.23 4.21
CA LYS A 452 11.24 -24.07 5.17
C LYS A 452 10.71 -23.26 6.35
N THR A 453 11.37 -22.15 6.65
CA THR A 453 11.02 -21.29 7.80
C THR A 453 11.07 -19.81 7.42
N ARG A 454 10.46 -18.99 8.29
CA ARG A 454 10.54 -17.51 8.20
C ARG A 454 12.00 -17.04 8.27
N GLU A 455 12.79 -17.64 9.16
CA GLU A 455 14.19 -17.30 9.38
C GLU A 455 15.02 -17.52 8.12
N GLU A 456 14.82 -18.65 7.42
CA GLU A 456 15.47 -18.91 6.14
C GLU A 456 15.07 -17.87 5.08
N ALA A 457 13.78 -17.57 4.96
CA ALA A 457 13.26 -16.62 3.98
C ALA A 457 13.81 -15.20 4.17
N PHE A 458 14.12 -14.82 5.40
CA PHE A 458 14.61 -13.46 5.76
C PHE A 458 16.08 -13.41 6.14
N ALA A 459 16.85 -14.51 6.00
CA ALA A 459 18.28 -14.55 6.35
C ALA A 459 19.13 -13.50 5.60
N SER A 460 18.75 -13.17 4.36
CA SER A 460 19.44 -12.14 3.54
C SER A 460 18.93 -10.71 3.76
N LEU A 461 17.86 -10.53 4.55
CA LEU A 461 17.33 -9.19 4.85
C LEU A 461 18.28 -8.46 5.78
N ARG A 462 18.96 -7.44 5.27
CA ARG A 462 19.97 -6.69 6.02
C ARG A 462 19.37 -5.40 6.56
N ARG A 463 19.54 -5.19 7.87
CA ARG A 463 19.31 -3.90 8.51
C ARG A 463 20.47 -2.98 8.19
N LEU A 464 20.19 -1.88 7.49
CA LEU A 464 21.17 -0.92 6.99
C LEU A 464 21.49 0.16 8.03
N GLU A 465 20.49 0.60 8.77
CA GLU A 465 20.60 1.70 9.73
C GLU A 465 19.57 1.55 10.84
N VAL A 466 19.90 2.08 12.03
CA VAL A 466 18.98 2.25 13.16
C VAL A 466 19.00 3.71 13.57
N VAL A 467 17.82 4.31 13.70
CA VAL A 467 17.64 5.69 14.13
C VAL A 467 16.93 5.69 15.48
N GLU A 468 17.63 6.13 16.52
CA GLU A 468 17.09 6.21 17.87
C GLU A 468 16.45 7.60 18.13
N PRO A 469 15.42 7.70 19.00
CA PRO A 469 14.85 8.97 19.42
C PRO A 469 15.89 9.90 20.06
N VAL A 470 15.84 11.21 19.77
CA VAL A 470 16.73 12.22 20.36
C VAL A 470 15.99 12.98 21.46
N ALA A 471 16.43 12.78 22.70
CA ALA A 471 15.77 13.40 23.87
C ALA A 471 15.82 14.95 23.85
N ALA A 472 16.89 15.53 23.33
CA ALA A 472 17.08 17.00 23.30
C ALA A 472 16.05 17.72 22.42
N ASP A 473 15.57 17.08 21.34
CA ASP A 473 14.62 17.67 20.40
C ASP A 473 13.16 17.41 20.79
N ARG A 474 12.92 16.53 21.76
CA ARG A 474 11.58 16.03 22.08
C ARG A 474 10.62 17.14 22.51
N GLU A 475 11.04 18.03 23.39
CA GLU A 475 10.18 19.08 23.92
C GLU A 475 9.70 20.05 22.80
N ALA A 476 10.64 20.49 21.95
CA ALA A 476 10.34 21.37 20.83
C ALA A 476 9.42 20.71 19.80
N LEU A 477 9.67 19.45 19.46
CA LEU A 477 8.84 18.68 18.51
C LEU A 477 7.44 18.39 19.07
N GLU A 478 7.31 18.06 20.36
CA GLU A 478 6.00 17.85 21.00
C GLU A 478 5.19 19.16 21.12
N ALA A 479 5.85 20.31 21.37
CA ALA A 479 5.20 21.61 21.33
C ALA A 479 4.71 21.93 19.91
N GLY A 480 5.54 21.69 18.88
CA GLY A 480 5.18 21.84 17.48
C GLY A 480 4.02 20.93 17.09
N TYR A 481 4.04 19.67 17.52
CA TYR A 481 2.97 18.71 17.26
C TYR A 481 1.62 19.15 17.86
N ARG A 482 1.61 19.60 19.12
CA ARG A 482 0.37 20.13 19.75
C ARG A 482 -0.20 21.33 18.98
N ALA A 483 0.65 22.27 18.59
CA ALA A 483 0.23 23.43 17.80
C ALA A 483 -0.28 23.02 16.42
N TRP A 484 0.38 22.02 15.80
CA TRP A 484 -0.03 21.47 14.51
C TRP A 484 -1.40 20.76 14.61
N VAL A 485 -1.66 19.96 15.65
CA VAL A 485 -2.97 19.32 15.88
C VAL A 485 -4.07 20.37 16.02
N ALA A 486 -3.85 21.42 16.82
CA ALA A 486 -4.82 22.50 16.97
C ALA A 486 -5.15 23.18 15.63
N GLU A 487 -4.16 23.38 14.76
CA GLU A 487 -4.39 23.93 13.42
C GLU A 487 -5.16 22.97 12.50
N VAL A 488 -4.88 21.67 12.55
CA VAL A 488 -5.64 20.64 11.83
C VAL A 488 -7.09 20.62 12.28
N GLU A 489 -7.36 20.65 13.59
CA GLU A 489 -8.72 20.70 14.15
C GLU A 489 -9.46 21.95 13.69
N ARG A 490 -8.80 23.11 13.70
CA ARG A 490 -9.37 24.35 13.17
C ARG A 490 -9.75 24.24 11.70
N LYS A 491 -8.89 23.61 10.88
CA LYS A 491 -9.17 23.36 9.46
C LYS A 491 -10.33 22.39 9.26
N ILE A 492 -10.43 21.35 10.09
CA ILE A 492 -11.52 20.38 10.06
C ILE A 492 -12.88 21.06 10.37
N GLN A 493 -12.90 21.98 11.33
CA GLN A 493 -14.13 22.72 11.68
C GLN A 493 -14.61 23.65 10.56
N ASN A 494 -13.71 24.10 9.69
CA ASN A 494 -13.98 25.05 8.61
C ASN A 494 -14.13 24.37 7.23
N SER A 495 -14.11 23.02 7.15
CA SER A 495 -14.15 22.23 5.89
C SER A 495 -15.52 21.59 5.62
#